data_14ea955802e250aecb52bd939cbdfa11
#
_entry.id   14ea955802e250aecb52bd939cbdfa11
#
_cell.length_a   1.000
_cell.length_b   1.000
_cell.length_c   1.000
_cell.angle_alpha   90.00
_cell.angle_beta   90.00
_cell.angle_gamma   90.00
#
_symmetry.space_group_name_H-M   'P 1'
#
loop_
_entity.id
_entity.type
_entity.pdbx_description
1 polymer ?
#
loop_
_entity_poly.entity_id
_entity_poly.type
_entity_poly.pdbx_seq_one_letter_code
_entity_poly.pdbx_strand_id
1 'polypeptide(L)'
;MNWKLTQIGTDPTIAFAADELQYYLRKMNRASRVTRILTDGYHDVNEHSLYLGCDPAFAALLPKVEDPYYDDAIYINVSNGAGIITGTNPRSVLIAVYRYLRTLGCAFLRPGKDGDLVPRCIPEATPVYLSEAASYRHRAVCIEGSVAYEHVADMIDWLPKTGMNGYFIQFAKPYQFFQRWYNHADNPTMPAEPITDHELDGMHDQLRAEIAKRGLLHHAVGHSWTCEPFGVPGNGWNVETGEPPESIAACLAKVNGKRDWWHGVPLNTNLCYSNPAVRSTITTAITAYCEEHPEVDYLHFWLADGSNNHCECERCRELPSDYYVMMLNELDEKLTARGIDTKIVFLIYVDLLWAPKREALRNPDRFTLMFAPITRTYSSSFTVPEEDIAAVELPEYTKNKLVMPSSVAENVAHLREWQK
;
A
#
# COMPACT_ATOMS: atom_id res chain seq x y z
N MET A 1 26.30 -27.33 -14.30
CA MET A 1 27.29 -26.23 -14.15
C MET A 1 27.36 -25.76 -12.70
N ASN A 2 28.49 -25.17 -12.29
CA ASN A 2 28.65 -24.64 -10.94
C ASN A 2 28.48 -23.10 -11.02
N TRP A 3 27.41 -22.59 -10.46
CA TRP A 3 27.21 -21.16 -10.28
C TRP A 3 28.02 -20.66 -9.09
N LYS A 4 28.71 -19.55 -9.25
CA LYS A 4 29.33 -18.82 -8.15
C LYS A 4 28.51 -17.56 -7.92
N LEU A 5 27.60 -17.61 -6.95
CA LEU A 5 26.75 -16.49 -6.57
C LEU A 5 27.44 -15.66 -5.49
N THR A 6 27.86 -14.45 -5.85
CA THR A 6 28.51 -13.52 -4.92
C THR A 6 27.48 -12.50 -4.44
N GLN A 7 27.00 -12.69 -3.21
CA GLN A 7 26.09 -11.78 -2.55
C GLN A 7 26.86 -10.59 -1.99
N ILE A 8 26.40 -9.37 -2.27
CA ILE A 8 26.97 -8.13 -1.74
C ILE A 8 26.17 -7.70 -0.51
N GLY A 9 26.85 -7.58 0.62
CA GLY A 9 26.25 -7.16 1.89
C GLY A 9 25.40 -8.23 2.58
N THR A 10 24.95 -7.88 3.78
CA THR A 10 24.22 -8.79 4.69
C THR A 10 22.73 -8.46 4.82
N ASP A 11 22.21 -7.57 3.97
CA ASP A 11 20.80 -7.21 3.97
C ASP A 11 19.90 -8.45 3.83
N PRO A 12 18.87 -8.62 4.70
CA PRO A 12 18.04 -9.81 4.73
C PRO A 12 17.21 -10.00 3.44
N THR A 13 16.80 -8.93 2.77
CA THR A 13 16.06 -9.00 1.51
C THR A 13 16.98 -9.47 0.37
N ILE A 14 18.22 -8.99 0.32
CA ILE A 14 19.24 -9.48 -0.64
C ILE A 14 19.57 -10.94 -0.37
N ALA A 15 19.67 -11.34 0.90
CA ALA A 15 19.86 -12.73 1.29
C ALA A 15 18.70 -13.61 0.81
N PHE A 16 17.46 -13.16 0.97
CA PHE A 16 16.28 -13.85 0.46
C PHE A 16 16.27 -13.91 -1.07
N ALA A 17 16.65 -12.83 -1.75
CA ALA A 17 16.76 -12.80 -3.21
C ALA A 17 17.78 -13.85 -3.73
N ALA A 18 18.89 -14.03 -3.00
CA ALA A 18 19.89 -15.06 -3.32
C ALA A 18 19.34 -16.49 -3.11
N ASP A 19 18.56 -16.71 -2.05
CA ASP A 19 17.90 -18.00 -1.79
C ASP A 19 16.88 -18.34 -2.89
N GLU A 20 16.06 -17.38 -3.30
CA GLU A 20 15.08 -17.54 -4.38
C GLU A 20 15.78 -17.84 -5.72
N LEU A 21 16.81 -17.08 -6.07
CA LEU A 21 17.57 -17.34 -7.29
C LEU A 21 18.15 -18.76 -7.29
N GLN A 22 18.76 -19.18 -6.19
CA GLN A 22 19.30 -20.52 -6.04
C GLN A 22 18.21 -21.61 -6.15
N TYR A 23 17.06 -21.39 -5.53
CA TYR A 23 15.92 -22.31 -5.59
C TYR A 23 15.43 -22.52 -7.03
N TYR A 24 15.18 -21.46 -7.77
CA TYR A 24 14.65 -21.54 -9.14
C TYR A 24 15.69 -22.07 -10.13
N LEU A 25 16.97 -21.71 -10.02
CA LEU A 25 18.03 -22.28 -10.85
C LEU A 25 18.15 -23.81 -10.71
N ARG A 26 18.03 -24.31 -9.47
CA ARG A 26 18.00 -25.76 -9.19
C ARG A 26 16.72 -26.44 -9.72
N LYS A 27 15.59 -25.71 -9.67
CA LYS A 27 14.31 -26.21 -10.19
C LYS A 27 14.30 -26.28 -11.71
N MET A 28 14.97 -25.35 -12.41
CA MET A 28 15.19 -25.38 -13.84
C MET A 28 16.12 -26.50 -14.29
N ASN A 29 17.24 -26.63 -13.60
CA ASN A 29 18.26 -27.65 -13.91
C ASN A 29 18.75 -28.33 -12.62
N ARG A 30 18.36 -29.57 -12.39
CA ARG A 30 18.74 -30.35 -11.17
C ARG A 30 20.25 -30.55 -11.05
N ALA A 31 21.03 -30.44 -12.13
CA ALA A 31 22.47 -30.54 -12.12
C ALA A 31 23.16 -29.22 -11.73
N SER A 32 22.44 -28.11 -11.65
CA SER A 32 22.98 -26.82 -11.22
C SER A 32 23.40 -26.88 -9.76
N ARG A 33 24.64 -26.56 -9.51
CA ARG A 33 25.22 -26.36 -8.17
C ARG A 33 25.48 -24.88 -7.98
N VAL A 34 24.97 -24.30 -6.91
CA VAL A 34 25.19 -22.90 -6.58
C VAL A 34 26.04 -22.82 -5.33
N THR A 35 27.23 -22.23 -5.46
CA THR A 35 28.09 -21.88 -4.34
C THR A 35 27.88 -20.42 -4.03
N ARG A 36 27.44 -20.10 -2.82
CA ARG A 36 27.21 -18.72 -2.37
C ARG A 36 28.43 -18.20 -1.64
N ILE A 37 28.85 -16.99 -1.97
CA ILE A 37 29.94 -16.25 -1.34
C ILE A 37 29.38 -14.92 -0.88
N LEU A 38 29.75 -14.48 0.30
CA LEU A 38 29.42 -13.18 0.85
C LEU A 38 30.60 -12.23 0.65
N THR A 39 30.34 -11.00 0.23
CA THR A 39 31.34 -9.93 0.13
C THR A 39 30.75 -8.63 0.70
N ASP A 40 31.58 -7.71 1.11
CA ASP A 40 31.20 -6.38 1.61
C ASP A 40 31.00 -5.35 0.49
N GLY A 41 31.45 -5.64 -0.73
CA GLY A 41 31.30 -4.77 -1.90
C GLY A 41 31.70 -5.44 -3.20
N TYR A 42 31.53 -4.69 -4.28
CA TYR A 42 31.95 -5.10 -5.63
C TYR A 42 33.45 -4.84 -5.79
N HIS A 43 34.25 -5.84 -5.48
CA HIS A 43 35.70 -5.81 -5.65
C HIS A 43 36.09 -6.72 -6.80
N ASP A 44 36.73 -6.19 -7.79
CA ASP A 44 37.27 -6.88 -8.94
C ASP A 44 36.39 -7.93 -9.64
N VAL A 45 36.26 -7.77 -10.92
CA VAL A 45 35.44 -8.64 -11.78
C VAL A 45 36.05 -10.03 -11.82
N ASN A 46 35.54 -10.94 -11.01
CA ASN A 46 35.75 -12.34 -11.29
C ASN A 46 34.78 -12.73 -12.43
N GLU A 47 35.30 -12.84 -13.66
CA GLU A 47 34.54 -13.16 -14.88
C GLU A 47 33.67 -14.44 -14.79
N HIS A 48 33.80 -15.18 -13.71
CA HIS A 48 33.05 -16.41 -13.44
C HIS A 48 32.08 -16.29 -12.26
N SER A 49 31.76 -15.07 -11.80
CA SER A 49 30.83 -14.85 -10.69
C SER A 49 29.58 -14.08 -11.11
N LEU A 50 28.45 -14.47 -10.56
CA LEU A 50 27.21 -13.69 -10.62
C LEU A 50 27.09 -12.86 -9.34
N TYR A 51 27.23 -11.54 -9.46
CA TYR A 51 27.10 -10.59 -8.36
C TYR A 51 25.63 -10.22 -8.15
N LEU A 52 25.19 -10.27 -6.91
CA LEU A 52 23.81 -9.97 -6.50
C LEU A 52 23.81 -9.02 -5.31
N GLY A 53 23.25 -7.83 -5.46
CA GLY A 53 23.10 -6.87 -4.37
C GLY A 53 23.16 -5.43 -4.85
N CYS A 54 23.13 -4.50 -3.89
CA CYS A 54 23.32 -3.08 -4.10
C CYS A 54 24.79 -2.71 -3.85
N ASP A 55 25.38 -1.91 -4.73
CA ASP A 55 26.72 -1.37 -4.56
C ASP A 55 26.84 -0.01 -5.24
N PRO A 56 27.52 1.00 -4.66
CA PRO A 56 27.74 2.29 -5.29
C PRO A 56 28.37 2.21 -6.69
N ALA A 57 29.21 1.19 -6.96
CA ALA A 57 29.81 0.96 -8.28
C ALA A 57 28.76 0.67 -9.36
N PHE A 58 27.56 0.23 -8.99
CA PHE A 58 26.47 -0.08 -9.92
C PHE A 58 25.56 1.12 -10.20
N ALA A 59 25.69 2.23 -9.47
CA ALA A 59 24.80 3.39 -9.60
C ALA A 59 24.70 3.92 -11.04
N ALA A 60 25.82 3.92 -11.78
CA ALA A 60 25.85 4.37 -13.17
C ALA A 60 25.19 3.41 -14.17
N LEU A 61 24.92 2.16 -13.78
CA LEU A 61 24.27 1.14 -14.61
C LEU A 61 22.74 1.21 -14.51
N LEU A 62 22.23 1.77 -13.42
CA LEU A 62 20.80 1.85 -13.14
C LEU A 62 20.16 3.06 -13.84
N PRO A 63 18.91 2.93 -14.31
CA PRO A 63 18.11 4.07 -14.70
C PRO A 63 17.97 5.05 -13.53
N LYS A 64 17.93 6.34 -13.84
CA LYS A 64 17.70 7.38 -12.83
C LYS A 64 16.26 7.31 -12.31
N VAL A 65 16.11 7.45 -11.00
CA VAL A 65 14.83 7.54 -10.30
C VAL A 65 14.84 8.80 -9.42
N GLU A 66 13.69 9.24 -8.98
CA GLU A 66 13.56 10.43 -8.11
C GLU A 66 14.03 10.11 -6.69
N ASP A 67 13.58 8.99 -6.14
CA ASP A 67 13.90 8.56 -4.78
C ASP A 67 14.33 7.08 -4.78
N PRO A 68 15.63 6.78 -4.57
CA PRO A 68 16.13 5.40 -4.56
C PRO A 68 15.53 4.49 -3.49
N TYR A 69 14.96 5.02 -2.41
CA TYR A 69 14.30 4.23 -1.38
C TYR A 69 12.91 3.76 -1.83
N TYR A 70 12.13 4.66 -2.42
CA TYR A 70 10.74 4.38 -2.83
C TYR A 70 10.61 3.87 -4.26
N ASP A 71 11.53 4.24 -5.15
CA ASP A 71 11.47 3.93 -6.57
C ASP A 71 12.33 2.71 -6.92
N ASP A 72 11.79 1.86 -7.78
CA ASP A 72 12.44 0.64 -8.21
C ASP A 72 13.00 0.78 -9.62
N ALA A 73 14.34 0.72 -9.73
CA ALA A 73 15.05 0.49 -10.98
C ALA A 73 15.96 -0.72 -10.84
N ILE A 74 16.12 -1.47 -11.92
CA ILE A 74 16.87 -2.72 -11.97
C ILE A 74 17.87 -2.71 -13.12
N TYR A 75 18.99 -3.42 -12.91
CA TYR A 75 19.94 -3.73 -13.97
C TYR A 75 20.34 -5.20 -13.89
N ILE A 76 20.27 -5.87 -15.01
CA ILE A 76 20.60 -7.28 -15.18
C ILE A 76 21.53 -7.40 -16.39
N ASN A 77 22.71 -7.94 -16.19
CA ASN A 77 23.64 -8.29 -17.25
C ASN A 77 24.28 -9.62 -16.91
N VAL A 78 23.72 -10.71 -17.40
CA VAL A 78 24.14 -12.08 -17.10
C VAL A 78 24.41 -12.83 -18.37
N SER A 79 25.60 -13.39 -18.50
CA SER A 79 26.00 -14.26 -19.61
C SER A 79 26.86 -15.42 -19.10
N ASN A 80 26.61 -16.60 -19.61
CA ASN A 80 27.34 -17.82 -19.21
C ASN A 80 27.37 -18.07 -17.67
N GLY A 81 26.33 -17.66 -16.97
CA GLY A 81 26.21 -17.84 -15.51
C GLY A 81 27.02 -16.85 -14.68
N ALA A 82 27.56 -15.80 -15.29
CA ALA A 82 28.32 -14.73 -14.63
C ALA A 82 27.77 -13.36 -14.99
N GLY A 83 28.02 -12.33 -14.18
CA GLY A 83 27.59 -10.97 -14.42
C GLY A 83 27.01 -10.28 -13.18
N ILE A 84 26.01 -9.44 -13.38
CA ILE A 84 25.42 -8.56 -12.33
C ILE A 84 23.90 -8.63 -12.38
N ILE A 85 23.30 -8.77 -11.19
CA ILE A 85 21.89 -8.50 -10.93
C ILE A 85 21.82 -7.48 -9.78
N THR A 86 21.31 -6.28 -10.04
CA THR A 86 21.27 -5.19 -9.06
C THR A 86 20.01 -4.35 -9.16
N GLY A 87 19.79 -3.48 -8.21
CA GLY A 87 18.67 -2.53 -8.16
C GLY A 87 18.98 -1.32 -7.29
N THR A 88 18.09 -0.34 -7.29
CA THR A 88 18.21 0.90 -6.50
C THR A 88 18.17 0.68 -5.00
N ASN A 89 17.52 -0.40 -4.56
CA ASN A 89 17.36 -0.79 -3.15
C ASN A 89 17.25 -2.33 -3.04
N PRO A 90 17.28 -2.92 -1.85
CA PRO A 90 17.19 -4.38 -1.66
C PRO A 90 15.95 -5.02 -2.28
N ARG A 91 14.79 -4.38 -2.21
CA ARG A 91 13.55 -4.81 -2.87
C ARG A 91 13.71 -4.89 -4.39
N SER A 92 14.31 -3.87 -4.98
CA SER A 92 14.59 -3.83 -6.42
C SER A 92 15.51 -4.98 -6.85
N VAL A 93 16.48 -5.39 -6.00
CA VAL A 93 17.32 -6.57 -6.28
C VAL A 93 16.47 -7.85 -6.30
N LEU A 94 15.54 -8.03 -5.37
CA LEU A 94 14.59 -9.16 -5.38
C LEU A 94 13.72 -9.16 -6.63
N ILE A 95 13.18 -7.99 -7.01
CA ILE A 95 12.41 -7.81 -8.25
C ILE A 95 13.28 -8.15 -9.47
N ALA A 96 14.55 -7.74 -9.49
CA ALA A 96 15.49 -8.06 -10.56
C ALA A 96 15.73 -9.56 -10.70
N VAL A 97 15.84 -10.29 -9.58
CA VAL A 97 15.93 -11.76 -9.60
C VAL A 97 14.72 -12.39 -10.28
N TYR A 98 13.51 -11.98 -9.90
CA TYR A 98 12.30 -12.52 -10.54
C TYR A 98 12.16 -12.06 -11.99
N ARG A 99 12.60 -10.86 -12.32
CA ARG A 99 12.62 -10.37 -13.71
C ARG A 99 13.59 -11.19 -14.56
N TYR A 100 14.76 -11.54 -14.04
CA TYR A 100 15.72 -12.46 -14.65
C TYR A 100 15.08 -13.84 -14.87
N LEU A 101 14.46 -14.43 -13.84
CA LEU A 101 13.81 -15.73 -13.93
C LEU A 101 12.67 -15.76 -14.97
N ARG A 102 11.88 -14.67 -15.04
CA ARG A 102 10.83 -14.54 -16.08
C ARG A 102 11.43 -14.50 -17.49
N THR A 103 12.56 -13.84 -17.68
CA THR A 103 13.26 -13.82 -18.98
C THR A 103 13.79 -15.20 -19.35
N LEU A 104 14.13 -16.03 -18.36
CA LEU A 104 14.48 -17.45 -18.57
C LEU A 104 13.26 -18.36 -18.80
N GLY A 105 12.04 -17.82 -18.81
CA GLY A 105 10.81 -18.54 -19.12
C GLY A 105 10.00 -18.97 -17.89
N CYS A 106 10.35 -18.56 -16.68
CA CYS A 106 9.43 -18.74 -15.53
C CYS A 106 8.17 -17.89 -15.70
N ALA A 107 7.03 -18.40 -15.27
CA ALA A 107 5.80 -17.64 -15.15
C ALA A 107 5.19 -17.84 -13.75
N PHE A 108 4.76 -16.72 -13.15
CA PHE A 108 4.15 -16.67 -11.82
C PHE A 108 2.69 -16.27 -11.99
N LEU A 109 1.83 -17.26 -12.27
CA LEU A 109 0.49 -17.02 -12.80
C LEU A 109 -0.50 -16.54 -11.74
N ARG A 110 -0.32 -16.95 -10.49
CA ARG A 110 -1.18 -16.59 -9.35
C ARG A 110 -0.42 -16.76 -8.03
N PRO A 111 -0.93 -16.18 -6.93
CA PRO A 111 -0.42 -16.47 -5.59
C PRO A 111 -0.36 -17.96 -5.27
N GLY A 112 0.63 -18.36 -4.48
CA GLY A 112 0.92 -19.74 -4.12
C GLY A 112 1.92 -20.42 -5.04
N LYS A 113 2.71 -21.33 -4.46
CA LYS A 113 3.81 -22.05 -5.15
C LYS A 113 3.34 -22.95 -6.30
N ASP A 114 2.10 -23.34 -6.30
CA ASP A 114 1.45 -24.11 -7.36
C ASP A 114 1.09 -23.25 -8.59
N GLY A 115 1.13 -21.90 -8.45
CA GLY A 115 1.07 -20.95 -9.55
C GLY A 115 2.40 -20.74 -10.28
N ASP A 116 3.50 -21.31 -9.79
CA ASP A 116 4.84 -21.14 -10.36
C ASP A 116 5.10 -22.16 -11.48
N LEU A 117 5.15 -21.70 -12.71
CA LEU A 117 5.61 -22.47 -13.86
C LEU A 117 7.12 -22.26 -14.05
N VAL A 118 7.91 -23.33 -13.94
CA VAL A 118 9.36 -23.28 -14.05
C VAL A 118 9.81 -24.20 -15.18
N PRO A 119 10.41 -23.66 -16.27
CA PRO A 119 10.83 -24.47 -17.40
C PRO A 119 12.01 -25.37 -17.04
N ARG A 120 12.14 -26.46 -17.75
CA ARG A 120 13.36 -27.27 -17.75
C ARG A 120 14.28 -26.72 -18.83
N CYS A 121 15.33 -26.03 -18.43
CA CYS A 121 16.28 -25.41 -19.35
C CYS A 121 17.70 -25.39 -18.75
N ILE A 122 18.66 -24.92 -19.53
CA ILE A 122 20.02 -24.63 -19.10
C ILE A 122 20.09 -23.09 -18.96
N PRO A 123 19.92 -22.52 -17.76
CA PRO A 123 19.82 -21.07 -17.57
C PRO A 123 21.04 -20.31 -18.09
N GLU A 124 22.22 -20.92 -17.99
CA GLU A 124 23.48 -20.34 -18.43
C GLU A 124 23.58 -20.11 -19.95
N ALA A 125 22.79 -20.85 -20.73
CA ALA A 125 22.80 -20.75 -22.19
C ALA A 125 22.06 -19.49 -22.71
N THR A 126 21.30 -18.83 -21.87
CA THR A 126 20.51 -17.65 -22.24
C THR A 126 21.13 -16.38 -21.66
N PRO A 127 21.82 -15.56 -22.46
CA PRO A 127 22.27 -14.27 -22.00
C PRO A 127 21.06 -13.34 -21.78
N VAL A 128 21.12 -12.57 -20.68
CA VAL A 128 20.07 -11.59 -20.34
C VAL A 128 20.70 -10.24 -20.09
N TYR A 129 20.20 -9.24 -20.79
CA TYR A 129 20.54 -7.83 -20.58
C TYR A 129 19.27 -7.01 -20.45
N LEU A 130 19.07 -6.38 -19.30
CA LEU A 130 17.92 -5.51 -19.01
C LEU A 130 18.38 -4.32 -18.16
N SER A 131 17.82 -3.15 -18.46
CA SER A 131 17.96 -1.93 -17.65
C SER A 131 16.59 -1.24 -17.66
N GLU A 132 15.86 -1.34 -16.58
CA GLU A 132 14.45 -0.94 -16.50
C GLU A 132 14.18 -0.17 -15.21
N ALA A 133 13.31 0.85 -15.29
CA ALA A 133 12.70 1.48 -14.11
C ALA A 133 11.19 1.22 -14.11
N ALA A 134 10.61 1.11 -12.93
CA ALA A 134 9.16 0.96 -12.79
C ALA A 134 8.44 2.22 -13.27
N SER A 135 7.34 2.06 -14.02
CA SER A 135 6.54 3.18 -14.53
C SER A 135 5.79 3.93 -13.42
N TYR A 136 5.53 3.27 -12.29
CA TYR A 136 4.80 3.82 -11.16
C TYR A 136 5.52 3.49 -9.86
N ARG A 137 5.58 4.47 -8.94
CA ARG A 137 6.13 4.30 -7.59
C ARG A 137 5.31 3.30 -6.79
N HIS A 138 3.99 3.49 -6.73
CA HIS A 138 3.09 2.68 -5.92
C HIS A 138 2.50 1.52 -6.74
N ARG A 139 2.87 0.31 -6.38
CA ARG A 139 2.40 -0.94 -6.98
C ARG A 139 2.10 -1.93 -5.85
N ALA A 140 1.00 -1.68 -5.14
CA ALA A 140 0.63 -2.41 -3.93
C ALA A 140 -0.73 -3.09 -4.08
N VAL A 141 -0.96 -4.09 -3.24
CA VAL A 141 -2.25 -4.75 -3.05
C VAL A 141 -2.70 -4.51 -1.61
N CYS A 142 -3.99 -4.22 -1.43
CA CYS A 142 -4.63 -4.07 -0.13
C CYS A 142 -5.30 -5.37 0.29
N ILE A 143 -5.20 -5.73 1.58
CA ILE A 143 -6.08 -6.74 2.16
C ILE A 143 -7.53 -6.23 2.14
N GLU A 144 -8.47 -7.06 1.72
CA GLU A 144 -9.88 -6.68 1.60
C GLU A 144 -10.81 -7.90 1.72
N GLY A 145 -12.08 -7.65 2.03
CA GLY A 145 -13.17 -8.64 1.97
C GLY A 145 -13.15 -9.67 3.08
N SER A 146 -13.12 -10.94 2.69
CA SER A 146 -13.07 -12.13 3.54
C SER A 146 -11.97 -13.04 3.00
N VAL A 147 -10.90 -13.27 3.75
CA VAL A 147 -9.68 -13.87 3.22
C VAL A 147 -8.99 -14.77 4.25
N ALA A 148 -8.47 -15.93 3.78
CA ALA A 148 -7.63 -16.80 4.59
C ALA A 148 -6.24 -16.19 4.79
N TYR A 149 -5.62 -16.43 5.94
CA TYR A 149 -4.24 -16.01 6.23
C TYR A 149 -3.25 -16.53 5.17
N GLU A 150 -3.36 -17.80 4.79
CA GLU A 150 -2.47 -18.41 3.81
C GLU A 150 -2.54 -17.72 2.45
N HIS A 151 -3.72 -17.27 2.04
CA HIS A 151 -3.88 -16.52 0.80
C HIS A 151 -3.19 -15.16 0.87
N VAL A 152 -3.25 -14.47 2.01
CA VAL A 152 -2.55 -13.19 2.21
C VAL A 152 -1.03 -13.39 2.18
N ALA A 153 -0.53 -14.44 2.85
CA ALA A 153 0.88 -14.79 2.84
C ALA A 153 1.38 -15.14 1.42
N ASP A 154 0.61 -15.92 0.68
CA ASP A 154 0.89 -16.26 -0.72
C ASP A 154 0.86 -15.03 -1.63
N MET A 155 -0.07 -14.09 -1.38
CA MET A 155 -0.12 -12.81 -2.10
C MET A 155 1.15 -12.00 -1.87
N ILE A 156 1.59 -11.84 -0.62
CA ILE A 156 2.83 -11.13 -0.27
C ILE A 156 4.05 -11.77 -0.95
N ASP A 157 4.11 -13.11 -1.01
CA ASP A 157 5.17 -13.84 -1.73
C ASP A 157 5.13 -13.58 -3.25
N TRP A 158 3.94 -13.46 -3.82
CA TRP A 158 3.73 -13.31 -5.26
C TRP A 158 4.03 -11.89 -5.78
N LEU A 159 3.84 -10.85 -4.96
CA LEU A 159 3.98 -9.45 -5.36
C LEU A 159 5.32 -9.15 -6.05
N PRO A 160 6.51 -9.39 -5.45
CA PRO A 160 7.78 -9.08 -6.10
C PRO A 160 8.04 -9.93 -7.35
N LYS A 161 7.42 -11.13 -7.46
CA LYS A 161 7.50 -12.00 -8.64
C LYS A 161 6.87 -11.35 -9.88
N THR A 162 5.91 -10.45 -9.67
CA THR A 162 5.21 -9.71 -10.72
C THR A 162 5.66 -8.26 -10.86
N GLY A 163 6.64 -7.83 -10.05
CA GLY A 163 7.19 -6.48 -10.07
C GLY A 163 6.42 -5.48 -9.21
N MET A 164 5.53 -5.95 -8.34
CA MET A 164 4.87 -5.12 -7.33
C MET A 164 5.79 -4.90 -6.14
N ASN A 165 5.57 -3.80 -5.39
CA ASN A 165 6.53 -3.33 -4.41
C ASN A 165 5.97 -3.01 -3.02
N GLY A 166 4.68 -3.20 -2.79
CA GLY A 166 4.08 -2.89 -1.49
C GLY A 166 2.88 -3.75 -1.15
N TYR A 167 2.57 -3.83 0.14
CA TYR A 167 1.36 -4.46 0.64
C TYR A 167 0.68 -3.55 1.67
N PHE A 168 -0.64 -3.43 1.56
CA PHE A 168 -1.43 -2.59 2.45
C PHE A 168 -2.25 -3.45 3.41
N ILE A 169 -1.92 -3.38 4.70
CA ILE A 169 -2.71 -3.96 5.77
C ILE A 169 -3.70 -2.90 6.24
N GLN A 170 -4.95 -3.04 5.83
CA GLN A 170 -6.03 -2.15 6.22
C GLN A 170 -6.45 -2.40 7.67
N PHE A 171 -6.82 -1.35 8.38
CA PHE A 171 -6.98 -1.25 9.83
C PHE A 171 -5.66 -1.45 10.62
N ALA A 172 -5.61 -0.94 11.83
CA ALA A 172 -4.49 -1.16 12.74
C ALA A 172 -4.30 -2.67 13.02
N LYS A 173 -5.40 -3.42 13.01
CA LYS A 173 -5.44 -4.89 13.11
C LYS A 173 -6.41 -5.45 12.07
N PRO A 174 -5.97 -6.32 11.15
CA PRO A 174 -6.79 -6.80 10.04
C PRO A 174 -7.76 -7.94 10.43
N TYR A 175 -8.12 -8.05 11.69
CA TYR A 175 -8.85 -9.18 12.29
C TYR A 175 -10.14 -9.51 11.58
N GLN A 176 -10.92 -8.50 11.20
CA GLN A 176 -12.23 -8.71 10.61
C GLN A 176 -12.16 -9.46 9.27
N PHE A 177 -11.08 -9.29 8.48
CA PHE A 177 -10.94 -9.97 7.20
C PHE A 177 -10.75 -11.48 7.40
N PHE A 178 -9.96 -11.87 8.42
CA PHE A 178 -9.76 -13.27 8.81
C PHE A 178 -10.98 -13.84 9.52
N GLN A 179 -11.56 -13.12 10.48
CA GLN A 179 -12.76 -13.57 11.19
C GLN A 179 -13.92 -13.85 10.24
N ARG A 180 -14.15 -13.02 9.24
CA ARG A 180 -15.16 -13.26 8.21
C ARG A 180 -14.92 -14.56 7.43
N TRP A 181 -13.66 -14.87 7.14
CA TRP A 181 -13.30 -16.10 6.45
C TRP A 181 -13.53 -17.33 7.33
N TYR A 182 -12.91 -17.35 8.51
CA TYR A 182 -12.94 -18.52 9.40
C TYR A 182 -14.30 -18.73 10.09
N ASN A 183 -15.13 -17.71 10.21
CA ASN A 183 -16.49 -17.86 10.72
C ASN A 183 -17.45 -18.57 9.75
N HIS A 184 -17.11 -18.64 8.46
CA HIS A 184 -17.95 -19.25 7.42
C HIS A 184 -19.43 -18.83 7.47
N ALA A 185 -19.71 -17.57 7.88
CA ALA A 185 -21.06 -17.10 8.20
C ALA A 185 -22.06 -17.27 7.04
N ASP A 186 -21.58 -17.16 5.79
CA ASP A 186 -22.40 -17.29 4.59
C ASP A 186 -22.36 -18.72 3.99
N ASN A 187 -21.72 -19.68 4.68
CA ASN A 187 -21.64 -21.06 4.23
C ASN A 187 -22.28 -22.02 5.23
N PRO A 188 -23.57 -22.37 5.06
CA PRO A 188 -24.29 -23.21 6.01
C PRO A 188 -23.78 -24.67 6.08
N THR A 189 -22.89 -25.08 5.17
CA THR A 189 -22.35 -26.46 5.13
C THR A 189 -21.01 -26.58 5.86
N MET A 190 -20.40 -25.45 6.25
CA MET A 190 -19.15 -25.44 7.02
C MET A 190 -19.39 -24.87 8.41
N PRO A 191 -18.95 -25.56 9.47
CA PRO A 191 -18.98 -25.01 10.82
C PRO A 191 -17.97 -23.86 10.93
N ALA A 192 -18.25 -22.89 11.81
CA ALA A 192 -17.27 -21.85 12.13
C ALA A 192 -15.99 -22.48 12.69
N GLU A 193 -14.87 -21.94 12.28
CA GLU A 193 -13.55 -22.24 12.85
C GLU A 193 -13.22 -21.11 13.83
N PRO A 194 -13.37 -21.33 15.17
CA PRO A 194 -13.10 -20.28 16.14
C PRO A 194 -11.64 -19.84 16.07
N ILE A 195 -11.41 -18.56 15.93
CA ILE A 195 -10.08 -17.97 15.93
C ILE A 195 -10.00 -16.94 17.07
N THR A 196 -8.97 -17.02 17.87
CA THR A 196 -8.74 -16.13 19.01
C THR A 196 -7.99 -14.86 18.59
N ASP A 197 -8.13 -13.77 19.34
CA ASP A 197 -7.37 -12.55 19.11
C ASP A 197 -5.84 -12.78 19.19
N HIS A 198 -5.40 -13.70 20.04
CA HIS A 198 -3.98 -14.07 20.14
C HIS A 198 -3.46 -14.74 18.85
N GLU A 199 -4.26 -15.62 18.22
CA GLU A 199 -3.91 -16.22 16.94
C GLU A 199 -3.91 -15.18 15.82
N LEU A 200 -4.87 -14.25 15.85
CA LEU A 200 -4.93 -13.12 14.89
C LEU A 200 -3.73 -12.17 15.05
N ASP A 201 -3.29 -11.88 16.29
CA ASP A 201 -2.06 -11.12 16.54
C ASP A 201 -0.85 -11.83 15.94
N GLY A 202 -0.73 -13.16 16.17
CA GLY A 202 0.34 -13.96 15.61
C GLY A 202 0.37 -13.98 14.07
N MET A 203 -0.81 -14.07 13.44
CA MET A 203 -0.96 -13.97 11.98
C MET A 203 -0.51 -12.58 11.47
N HIS A 204 -0.94 -11.52 12.13
CA HIS A 204 -0.57 -10.15 11.76
C HIS A 204 0.94 -9.92 11.84
N ASP A 205 1.58 -10.37 12.94
CA ASP A 205 3.03 -10.25 13.10
C ASP A 205 3.80 -11.03 12.03
N GLN A 206 3.34 -12.23 11.67
CA GLN A 206 3.93 -13.02 10.59
C GLN A 206 3.80 -12.33 9.23
N LEU A 207 2.66 -11.70 8.92
CA LEU A 207 2.49 -10.95 7.66
C LEU A 207 3.44 -9.76 7.60
N ARG A 208 3.61 -9.01 8.71
CA ARG A 208 4.58 -7.92 8.80
C ARG A 208 6.01 -8.41 8.56
N ALA A 209 6.37 -9.56 9.15
CA ALA A 209 7.67 -10.18 8.93
C ALA A 209 7.88 -10.61 7.46
N GLU A 210 6.84 -11.15 6.79
CA GLU A 210 6.93 -11.52 5.37
C GLU A 210 7.03 -10.30 4.44
N ILE A 211 6.38 -9.17 4.78
CA ILE A 211 6.54 -7.87 4.11
C ILE A 211 8.00 -7.39 4.24
N ALA A 212 8.50 -7.32 5.47
CA ALA A 212 9.85 -6.85 5.79
C ALA A 212 10.94 -7.73 5.14
N LYS A 213 10.79 -9.06 5.16
CA LYS A 213 11.70 -10.02 4.54
C LYS A 213 11.92 -9.77 3.05
N ARG A 214 10.91 -9.23 2.35
CA ARG A 214 10.96 -8.90 0.93
C ARG A 214 11.28 -7.44 0.66
N GLY A 215 11.50 -6.64 1.71
CA GLY A 215 11.70 -5.21 1.62
C GLY A 215 10.52 -4.47 0.97
N LEU A 216 9.32 -5.07 1.00
CA LEU A 216 8.13 -4.43 0.44
C LEU A 216 7.75 -3.20 1.26
N LEU A 217 7.28 -2.16 0.59
CA LEU A 217 6.73 -0.99 1.25
C LEU A 217 5.49 -1.38 2.06
N HIS A 218 5.53 -1.07 3.36
CA HIS A 218 4.44 -1.37 4.27
C HIS A 218 3.46 -0.20 4.30
N HIS A 219 2.25 -0.41 3.78
CA HIS A 219 1.13 0.52 3.91
C HIS A 219 0.21 0.05 5.03
N ALA A 220 -0.28 0.96 5.88
CA ALA A 220 -1.05 0.60 7.07
C ALA A 220 -2.25 1.51 7.33
N VAL A 221 -3.22 0.96 8.02
CA VAL A 221 -4.43 1.50 8.63
C VAL A 221 -5.50 1.91 7.62
N GLY A 222 -5.53 3.14 7.15
CA GLY A 222 -6.61 3.69 6.32
C GLY A 222 -7.80 4.16 7.14
N HIS A 223 -8.73 3.28 7.45
CA HIS A 223 -9.90 3.55 8.29
C HIS A 223 -9.58 3.52 9.80
N SER A 224 -10.58 3.66 10.65
CA SER A 224 -10.59 3.66 12.13
C SER A 224 -10.33 5.01 12.79
N TRP A 225 -9.67 5.96 12.15
CA TRP A 225 -9.29 7.24 12.76
C TRP A 225 -10.46 8.10 13.24
N THR A 226 -11.66 7.85 12.72
CA THR A 226 -12.90 8.51 13.13
C THR A 226 -13.62 7.81 14.30
N CYS A 227 -13.10 6.66 14.75
CA CYS A 227 -13.73 5.81 15.80
C CYS A 227 -12.75 5.51 16.93
N GLU A 228 -11.67 4.77 16.67
CA GLU A 228 -10.72 4.25 17.69
C GLU A 228 -10.16 5.33 18.63
N PRO A 229 -9.74 6.53 18.13
CA PRO A 229 -9.24 7.59 19.02
C PRO A 229 -10.27 8.12 20.01
N PHE A 230 -11.56 7.79 19.80
CA PHE A 230 -12.68 8.20 20.65
C PHE A 230 -13.23 7.06 21.50
N GLY A 231 -12.53 5.90 21.53
CA GLY A 231 -12.90 4.73 22.32
C GLY A 231 -14.06 3.92 21.72
N VAL A 232 -14.29 4.04 20.42
CA VAL A 232 -15.29 3.27 19.69
C VAL A 232 -14.58 2.31 18.74
N PRO A 233 -14.93 1.00 18.74
CA PRO A 233 -14.36 0.06 17.76
C PRO A 233 -14.57 0.52 16.32
N GLY A 234 -13.50 0.58 15.54
CA GLY A 234 -13.50 1.09 14.17
C GLY A 234 -12.83 0.14 13.18
N ASN A 235 -12.83 -1.16 13.47
CA ASN A 235 -12.18 -2.18 12.66
C ASN A 235 -13.12 -2.90 11.68
N GLY A 236 -14.30 -2.33 11.41
CA GLY A 236 -15.28 -2.90 10.48
C GLY A 236 -16.56 -2.09 10.37
N TRP A 237 -17.43 -2.52 9.46
CA TRP A 237 -18.73 -1.88 9.16
C TRP A 237 -19.89 -2.51 9.95
N ASN A 238 -19.66 -2.77 11.24
CA ASN A 238 -20.70 -3.32 12.09
C ASN A 238 -21.76 -2.27 12.40
N VAL A 239 -23.03 -2.72 12.45
CA VAL A 239 -24.15 -1.85 12.82
C VAL A 239 -24.28 -1.81 14.34
N GLU A 240 -24.23 -0.61 14.89
CA GLU A 240 -24.52 -0.36 16.30
C GLU A 240 -26.01 0.00 16.46
N THR A 241 -26.67 -0.62 17.44
CA THR A 241 -28.13 -0.45 17.67
C THR A 241 -28.47 0.52 18.79
N GLY A 242 -27.44 1.05 19.48
CA GLY A 242 -27.59 1.98 20.61
C GLY A 242 -27.25 3.42 20.26
N GLU A 243 -27.53 4.32 21.18
CA GLU A 243 -27.05 5.70 21.11
C GLU A 243 -25.51 5.76 21.16
N PRO A 244 -24.89 6.72 20.45
CA PRO A 244 -23.45 6.91 20.52
C PRO A 244 -22.98 7.12 21.97
N PRO A 245 -21.89 6.46 22.42
CA PRO A 245 -21.29 6.70 23.72
C PRO A 245 -21.00 8.19 23.96
N GLU A 246 -21.10 8.64 25.21
CA GLU A 246 -20.87 10.04 25.61
C GLU A 246 -19.49 10.55 25.16
N SER A 247 -18.49 9.67 25.13
CA SER A 247 -17.13 9.97 24.71
C SER A 247 -17.02 10.50 23.26
N ILE A 248 -17.92 10.10 22.36
CA ILE A 248 -17.92 10.50 20.95
C ILE A 248 -19.15 11.33 20.56
N ALA A 249 -20.27 11.23 21.27
CA ALA A 249 -21.57 11.84 20.88
C ALA A 249 -21.45 13.32 20.51
N ALA A 250 -20.73 14.11 21.31
CA ALA A 250 -20.51 15.54 21.04
C ALA A 250 -19.57 15.80 19.86
N CYS A 251 -18.76 14.81 19.48
CA CYS A 251 -17.77 14.88 18.40
C CYS A 251 -18.35 14.52 17.05
N LEU A 252 -19.47 13.80 16.98
CA LEU A 252 -20.10 13.36 15.73
C LEU A 252 -20.55 14.54 14.86
N ALA A 253 -20.60 14.33 13.56
CA ALA A 253 -21.23 15.26 12.64
C ALA A 253 -22.72 15.47 12.99
N LYS A 254 -23.16 16.73 12.97
CA LYS A 254 -24.60 17.04 13.07
C LYS A 254 -25.19 16.96 11.66
N VAL A 255 -26.01 15.96 11.41
CA VAL A 255 -26.67 15.76 10.11
C VAL A 255 -28.19 15.70 10.35
N ASN A 256 -28.97 16.44 9.56
CA ASN A 256 -30.44 16.57 9.75
C ASN A 256 -30.83 16.92 11.19
N GLY A 257 -30.06 17.79 11.82
CA GLY A 257 -30.32 18.27 13.17
C GLY A 257 -29.86 17.36 14.32
N LYS A 258 -29.35 16.15 14.04
CA LYS A 258 -28.93 15.15 15.05
C LYS A 258 -27.44 14.84 14.94
N ARG A 259 -26.86 14.39 16.07
CA ARG A 259 -25.53 13.76 16.16
C ARG A 259 -25.76 12.31 16.52
N ASP A 260 -25.64 11.44 15.52
CA ASP A 260 -25.98 10.03 15.63
C ASP A 260 -25.13 9.22 14.64
N TRP A 261 -25.14 7.90 14.77
CA TRP A 261 -24.50 7.01 13.82
C TRP A 261 -25.13 7.12 12.42
N TRP A 262 -24.29 7.33 11.41
CA TRP A 262 -24.77 7.36 10.03
C TRP A 262 -25.18 5.95 9.58
N HIS A 263 -26.49 5.76 9.39
CA HIS A 263 -27.08 4.44 9.12
C HIS A 263 -26.73 3.36 10.15
N GLY A 264 -26.45 3.74 11.39
CA GLY A 264 -26.08 2.84 12.48
C GLY A 264 -24.64 2.36 12.42
N VAL A 265 -23.79 2.84 11.52
CA VAL A 265 -22.41 2.36 11.34
C VAL A 265 -21.41 3.41 11.79
N PRO A 266 -20.67 3.19 12.89
CA PRO A 266 -19.66 4.14 13.38
C PRO A 266 -18.61 4.49 12.31
N LEU A 267 -18.08 3.49 11.61
CA LEU A 267 -17.05 3.68 10.59
C LEU A 267 -17.50 4.57 9.42
N ASN A 268 -18.81 4.61 9.13
CA ASN A 268 -19.40 5.45 8.09
C ASN A 268 -19.73 6.86 8.60
N THR A 269 -19.53 7.14 9.89
CA THR A 269 -19.99 8.36 10.54
C THR A 269 -18.89 9.40 10.63
N ASN A 270 -19.07 10.54 9.93
CA ASN A 270 -18.15 11.66 10.00
C ASN A 270 -18.24 12.39 11.37
N LEU A 271 -17.20 13.16 11.66
CA LEU A 271 -17.09 13.96 12.89
C LEU A 271 -17.24 15.46 12.59
N CYS A 272 -17.31 16.25 13.65
CA CYS A 272 -17.37 17.71 13.58
C CYS A 272 -15.95 18.28 13.43
N TYR A 273 -15.39 18.25 12.21
CA TYR A 273 -14.00 18.64 11.94
C TYR A 273 -13.71 20.14 12.13
N SER A 274 -14.72 21.00 12.26
CA SER A 274 -14.51 22.39 12.71
C SER A 274 -14.13 22.49 14.19
N ASN A 275 -14.27 21.38 14.97
CA ASN A 275 -13.87 21.32 16.37
C ASN A 275 -12.36 21.01 16.47
N PRO A 276 -11.51 21.94 16.97
CA PRO A 276 -10.08 21.70 17.10
C PRO A 276 -9.73 20.49 17.98
N ALA A 277 -10.53 20.20 19.02
CA ALA A 277 -10.30 19.05 19.88
C ALA A 277 -10.46 17.73 19.11
N VAL A 278 -11.46 17.64 18.21
CA VAL A 278 -11.67 16.46 17.35
C VAL A 278 -10.46 16.26 16.45
N ARG A 279 -10.00 17.31 15.77
CA ARG A 279 -8.83 17.23 14.88
C ARG A 279 -7.57 16.84 15.67
N SER A 280 -7.36 17.47 16.83
CA SER A 280 -6.20 17.17 17.68
C SER A 280 -6.21 15.73 18.20
N THR A 281 -7.36 15.18 18.56
CA THR A 281 -7.50 13.77 18.99
C THR A 281 -7.06 12.83 17.86
N ILE A 282 -7.58 13.02 16.64
CA ILE A 282 -7.23 12.20 15.48
C ILE A 282 -5.73 12.31 15.17
N THR A 283 -5.23 13.53 14.98
CA THR A 283 -3.84 13.73 14.57
C THR A 283 -2.83 13.30 15.63
N THR A 284 -3.19 13.37 16.93
CA THR A 284 -2.36 12.84 18.03
C THR A 284 -2.32 11.31 18.02
N ALA A 285 -3.46 10.65 17.80
CA ALA A 285 -3.52 9.20 17.70
C ALA A 285 -2.71 8.67 16.51
N ILE A 286 -2.84 9.32 15.34
CA ILE A 286 -2.03 8.97 14.16
C ILE A 286 -0.54 9.15 14.45
N THR A 287 -0.15 10.24 15.08
CA THR A 287 1.26 10.49 15.43
C THR A 287 1.81 9.43 16.38
N ALA A 288 1.03 9.04 17.40
CA ALA A 288 1.42 7.98 18.32
C ALA A 288 1.58 6.63 17.60
N TYR A 289 0.67 6.30 16.69
CA TYR A 289 0.78 5.09 15.90
C TYR A 289 2.06 5.07 15.04
N CYS A 290 2.39 6.17 14.35
CA CYS A 290 3.62 6.27 13.58
C CYS A 290 4.89 6.15 14.45
N GLU A 291 4.85 6.65 15.69
CA GLU A 291 5.95 6.54 16.65
C GLU A 291 6.14 5.08 17.13
N GLU A 292 5.05 4.35 17.32
CA GLU A 292 5.04 2.94 17.74
C GLU A 292 5.37 1.98 16.58
N HIS A 293 5.16 2.40 15.33
CA HIS A 293 5.30 1.58 14.13
C HIS A 293 6.25 2.20 13.09
N PRO A 294 7.55 2.33 13.42
CA PRO A 294 8.54 2.93 12.51
C PRO A 294 8.79 2.10 11.24
N GLU A 295 8.32 0.85 11.21
CA GLU A 295 8.38 -0.03 10.03
C GLU A 295 7.32 0.29 8.97
N VAL A 296 6.38 1.20 9.24
CA VAL A 296 5.35 1.63 8.29
C VAL A 296 5.89 2.74 7.41
N ASP A 297 6.03 2.47 6.12
CA ASP A 297 6.49 3.45 5.13
C ASP A 297 5.41 4.46 4.79
N TYR A 298 4.16 3.99 4.62
CA TYR A 298 3.00 4.76 4.22
C TYR A 298 1.84 4.53 5.17
N LEU A 299 1.53 5.52 6.01
CA LEU A 299 0.32 5.50 6.80
C LEU A 299 -0.83 6.12 6.02
N HIS A 300 -1.93 5.38 5.88
CA HIS A 300 -3.15 5.91 5.30
C HIS A 300 -4.01 6.58 6.36
N PHE A 301 -4.36 7.83 6.11
CA PHE A 301 -5.29 8.59 6.92
C PHE A 301 -6.56 8.85 6.11
N TRP A 302 -7.62 8.07 6.37
CA TRP A 302 -8.91 8.19 5.71
C TRP A 302 -9.96 8.72 6.68
N LEU A 303 -10.91 9.51 6.17
CA LEU A 303 -12.09 9.92 6.93
C LEU A 303 -13.13 8.78 6.94
N ALA A 304 -14.34 9.08 7.43
CA ALA A 304 -15.40 8.07 7.49
C ALA A 304 -15.78 7.55 6.09
N ASP A 305 -16.14 6.26 6.02
CA ASP A 305 -16.55 5.59 4.79
C ASP A 305 -18.02 5.84 4.47
N GLY A 306 -18.37 7.09 4.32
CA GLY A 306 -19.76 7.50 4.01
C GLY A 306 -19.80 8.76 3.16
N SER A 307 -20.92 8.99 2.52
CA SER A 307 -21.16 10.18 1.69
C SER A 307 -22.37 10.97 2.18
N ASN A 308 -22.40 12.27 1.88
CA ASN A 308 -23.50 13.16 2.24
C ASN A 308 -23.83 13.17 3.75
N ASN A 309 -22.83 13.05 4.59
CA ASN A 309 -22.96 12.95 6.04
C ASN A 309 -21.98 13.87 6.81
N HIS A 310 -21.59 14.98 6.19
CA HIS A 310 -20.73 15.98 6.82
C HIS A 310 -21.52 16.92 7.74
N CYS A 311 -20.83 17.45 8.75
CA CYS A 311 -21.44 18.24 9.82
C CYS A 311 -22.10 19.54 9.31
N GLU A 312 -23.37 19.76 9.68
CA GLU A 312 -24.20 20.93 9.36
C GLU A 312 -24.24 21.99 10.47
N CYS A 313 -23.40 21.87 11.49
CA CYS A 313 -23.40 22.88 12.56
C CYS A 313 -22.87 24.23 12.05
N GLU A 314 -23.22 25.31 12.74
CA GLU A 314 -22.88 26.70 12.34
C GLU A 314 -21.37 26.96 12.17
N ARG A 315 -20.51 26.16 12.80
CA ARG A 315 -19.06 26.27 12.69
C ARG A 315 -18.49 25.53 11.47
N CYS A 316 -19.18 24.49 10.97
CA CYS A 316 -18.77 23.72 9.80
C CYS A 316 -19.18 24.42 8.49
N ARG A 317 -18.52 25.54 8.18
CA ARG A 317 -18.85 26.37 7.00
C ARG A 317 -18.05 26.03 5.77
N GLU A 318 -16.84 25.49 5.95
CA GLU A 318 -15.91 25.17 4.87
C GLU A 318 -16.28 23.82 4.22
N LEU A 319 -15.60 23.50 3.10
CA LEU A 319 -15.72 22.21 2.47
C LEU A 319 -15.10 21.11 3.36
N PRO A 320 -15.55 19.86 3.26
CA PRO A 320 -14.92 18.73 3.92
C PRO A 320 -13.43 18.62 3.59
N SER A 321 -13.05 18.87 2.35
CA SER A 321 -11.67 18.86 1.86
C SER A 321 -10.80 19.94 2.51
N ASP A 322 -11.34 21.14 2.81
CA ASP A 322 -10.60 22.17 3.56
C ASP A 322 -10.28 21.69 4.98
N TYR A 323 -11.23 21.09 5.71
CA TYR A 323 -10.96 20.50 7.02
C TYR A 323 -9.99 19.33 6.96
N TYR A 324 -10.06 18.54 5.89
CA TYR A 324 -9.14 17.43 5.71
C TYR A 324 -7.70 17.92 5.52
N VAL A 325 -7.48 18.89 4.62
CA VAL A 325 -6.16 19.49 4.41
C VAL A 325 -5.65 20.19 5.69
N MET A 326 -6.54 20.84 6.46
CA MET A 326 -6.19 21.41 7.77
C MET A 326 -5.66 20.32 8.72
N MET A 327 -6.32 19.14 8.80
CA MET A 327 -5.85 18.03 9.63
C MET A 327 -4.54 17.43 9.12
N LEU A 328 -4.35 17.35 7.79
CA LEU A 328 -3.09 16.91 7.20
C LEU A 328 -1.93 17.83 7.59
N ASN A 329 -2.13 19.15 7.50
CA ASN A 329 -1.13 20.12 7.94
C ASN A 329 -0.84 20.03 9.46
N GLU A 330 -1.88 19.89 10.30
CA GLU A 330 -1.73 19.70 11.75
C GLU A 330 -0.98 18.38 12.08
N LEU A 331 -1.19 17.32 11.27
CA LEU A 331 -0.50 16.05 11.40
C LEU A 331 0.99 16.18 11.03
N ASP A 332 1.30 16.82 9.88
CA ASP A 332 2.67 17.02 9.45
C ASP A 332 3.49 17.82 10.48
N GLU A 333 2.91 18.86 11.07
CA GLU A 333 3.54 19.63 12.15
C GLU A 333 3.92 18.73 13.35
N LYS A 334 3.01 17.79 13.75
CA LYS A 334 3.25 16.87 14.85
C LYS A 334 4.32 15.81 14.54
N LEU A 335 4.27 15.24 13.34
CA LEU A 335 5.25 14.25 12.88
C LEU A 335 6.64 14.87 12.76
N THR A 336 6.74 16.07 12.14
CA THR A 336 7.99 16.81 11.98
C THR A 336 8.60 17.17 13.33
N ALA A 337 7.79 17.64 14.30
CA ALA A 337 8.25 17.96 15.65
C ALA A 337 8.84 16.75 16.40
N ARG A 338 8.51 15.53 16.00
CA ARG A 338 9.04 14.27 16.57
C ARG A 338 10.10 13.59 15.73
N GLY A 339 10.47 14.16 14.57
CA GLY A 339 11.44 13.57 13.64
C GLY A 339 10.95 12.28 13.00
N ILE A 340 9.63 12.15 12.79
CA ILE A 340 9.01 10.97 12.16
C ILE A 340 8.88 11.22 10.66
N ASP A 341 9.47 10.34 9.85
CA ASP A 341 9.52 10.48 8.38
C ASP A 341 8.45 9.69 7.62
N THR A 342 7.59 8.95 8.33
CA THR A 342 6.46 8.20 7.72
C THR A 342 5.69 9.06 6.73
N LYS A 343 5.49 8.57 5.51
CA LYS A 343 4.66 9.23 4.50
C LYS A 343 3.19 9.04 4.79
N ILE A 344 2.38 10.03 4.49
CA ILE A 344 0.94 9.99 4.74
C ILE A 344 0.20 9.89 3.41
N VAL A 345 -0.64 8.86 3.27
CA VAL A 345 -1.55 8.70 2.14
C VAL A 345 -2.92 9.23 2.55
N PHE A 346 -3.40 10.24 1.86
CA PHE A 346 -4.74 10.76 2.05
C PHE A 346 -5.65 10.42 0.86
N LEU A 347 -6.92 10.13 1.17
CA LEU A 347 -7.88 9.59 0.23
C LEU A 347 -8.83 10.68 -0.28
N ILE A 348 -8.92 10.85 -1.59
CA ILE A 348 -10.04 11.58 -2.19
C ILE A 348 -11.07 10.57 -2.71
N TYR A 349 -12.26 10.64 -2.12
CA TYR A 349 -13.32 9.66 -2.22
C TYR A 349 -14.66 10.34 -1.95
N VAL A 350 -15.67 10.04 -2.71
CA VAL A 350 -17.03 10.60 -2.60
C VAL A 350 -17.05 12.12 -2.37
N ASP A 351 -17.48 12.63 -1.23
CA ASP A 351 -17.56 14.07 -0.92
C ASP A 351 -16.21 14.79 -1.01
N LEU A 352 -15.09 14.08 -0.79
CA LEU A 352 -13.73 14.61 -0.88
C LEU A 352 -13.24 14.79 -2.32
N LEU A 353 -14.02 14.39 -3.33
CA LEU A 353 -13.70 14.71 -4.73
C LEU A 353 -13.71 16.22 -4.99
N TRP A 354 -14.53 17.01 -4.28
CA TRP A 354 -14.51 18.47 -4.38
C TRP A 354 -13.26 19.01 -3.67
N ALA A 355 -12.34 19.55 -4.46
CA ALA A 355 -11.05 20.06 -3.98
C ALA A 355 -11.21 21.20 -2.96
N PRO A 356 -10.24 21.39 -2.04
CA PRO A 356 -10.24 22.46 -1.06
C PRO A 356 -10.21 23.84 -1.75
N LYS A 357 -10.83 24.84 -1.13
CA LYS A 357 -10.88 26.20 -1.66
C LYS A 357 -10.09 27.21 -0.81
N ARG A 358 -9.80 26.86 0.44
CA ARG A 358 -9.14 27.78 1.40
C ARG A 358 -7.83 27.22 1.94
N GLU A 359 -7.71 25.92 2.05
CA GLU A 359 -6.53 25.26 2.59
C GLU A 359 -5.69 24.66 1.46
N ALA A 360 -4.37 24.64 1.65
CA ALA A 360 -3.42 23.96 0.78
C ALA A 360 -2.41 23.19 1.63
N LEU A 361 -1.86 22.10 1.09
CA LEU A 361 -0.79 21.36 1.75
C LEU A 361 0.47 22.23 1.87
N ARG A 362 0.99 22.37 3.10
CA ARG A 362 2.19 23.20 3.38
C ARG A 362 3.48 22.43 3.08
N ASN A 363 3.47 21.13 3.22
CA ASN A 363 4.59 20.23 2.96
C ASN A 363 4.13 19.09 2.04
N PRO A 364 3.98 19.32 0.72
CA PRO A 364 3.45 18.30 -0.20
C PRO A 364 4.31 17.03 -0.26
N ASP A 365 5.62 17.11 0.03
CA ASP A 365 6.53 15.97 -0.01
C ASP A 365 6.23 14.91 1.08
N ARG A 366 5.48 15.28 2.13
CA ARG A 366 4.99 14.35 3.16
C ARG A 366 3.87 13.45 2.63
N PHE A 367 3.11 13.92 1.65
CA PHE A 367 1.80 13.37 1.32
C PHE A 367 1.78 12.67 -0.03
N THR A 368 0.96 11.62 -0.10
CA THR A 368 0.57 10.98 -1.35
C THR A 368 -0.94 11.00 -1.47
N LEU A 369 -1.46 11.54 -2.55
CA LEU A 369 -2.88 11.54 -2.85
C LEU A 369 -3.29 10.17 -3.39
N MET A 370 -4.27 9.53 -2.74
CA MET A 370 -4.93 8.33 -3.23
C MET A 370 -6.28 8.70 -3.83
N PHE A 371 -6.45 8.44 -5.11
CA PHE A 371 -7.69 8.69 -5.83
C PHE A 371 -8.54 7.43 -5.94
N ALA A 372 -9.74 7.43 -5.37
CA ALA A 372 -10.65 6.29 -5.37
C ALA A 372 -11.99 6.64 -6.05
N PRO A 373 -12.06 6.57 -7.38
CA PRO A 373 -13.28 6.89 -8.14
C PRO A 373 -14.29 5.72 -8.14
N ILE A 374 -14.79 5.36 -6.97
CA ILE A 374 -15.63 4.16 -6.78
C ILE A 374 -16.96 4.22 -7.54
N THR A 375 -17.51 5.44 -7.74
CA THR A 375 -18.82 5.63 -8.38
C THR A 375 -18.76 5.64 -9.91
N ARG A 376 -17.54 5.57 -10.49
CA ARG A 376 -17.38 5.55 -11.96
C ARG A 376 -17.99 4.33 -12.60
N THR A 377 -18.31 4.39 -13.88
CA THR A 377 -18.60 3.20 -14.68
C THR A 377 -17.34 2.36 -14.89
N TYR A 378 -17.39 1.06 -14.52
CA TYR A 378 -16.28 0.12 -14.67
C TYR A 378 -16.21 -0.52 -16.06
N SER A 379 -17.18 -0.23 -16.94
CA SER A 379 -17.15 -0.66 -18.34
C SER A 379 -16.30 0.23 -19.26
N SER A 380 -15.81 1.36 -18.75
CA SER A 380 -15.00 2.33 -19.49
C SER A 380 -13.56 2.38 -18.97
N SER A 381 -12.61 2.52 -19.88
CA SER A 381 -11.19 2.73 -19.58
C SER A 381 -10.97 4.11 -18.93
N PHE A 382 -9.88 4.25 -18.15
CA PHE A 382 -9.34 5.56 -17.73
C PHE A 382 -8.70 6.36 -18.88
N THR A 383 -8.51 5.78 -20.06
CA THR A 383 -8.06 6.49 -21.24
C THR A 383 -9.20 7.32 -21.80
N VAL A 384 -9.28 8.57 -21.34
CA VAL A 384 -10.28 9.55 -21.76
C VAL A 384 -9.58 10.65 -22.54
N PRO A 385 -10.11 11.06 -23.72
CA PRO A 385 -9.58 12.21 -24.46
C PRO A 385 -9.55 13.47 -23.61
N GLU A 386 -8.52 14.29 -23.80
CA GLU A 386 -8.33 15.52 -23.04
C GLU A 386 -9.48 16.51 -23.25
N GLU A 387 -10.03 16.58 -24.45
CA GLU A 387 -11.18 17.40 -24.80
C GLU A 387 -12.45 17.00 -24.03
N ASP A 388 -12.64 15.70 -23.75
CA ASP A 388 -13.80 15.24 -23.00
C ASP A 388 -13.68 15.63 -21.52
N ILE A 389 -12.47 15.60 -20.96
CA ILE A 389 -12.22 16.04 -19.59
C ILE A 389 -12.39 17.56 -19.48
N ALA A 390 -11.85 18.30 -20.44
CA ALA A 390 -11.93 19.76 -20.47
C ALA A 390 -13.37 20.28 -20.69
N ALA A 391 -14.24 19.46 -21.30
CA ALA A 391 -15.64 19.79 -21.51
C ALA A 391 -16.52 19.56 -20.26
N VAL A 392 -15.99 18.93 -19.21
CA VAL A 392 -16.75 18.67 -17.98
C VAL A 392 -16.94 19.96 -17.18
N GLU A 393 -18.19 20.34 -16.96
CA GLU A 393 -18.57 21.36 -15.99
C GLU A 393 -18.81 20.70 -14.63
N LEU A 394 -17.86 20.88 -13.69
CA LEU A 394 -17.99 20.31 -12.35
C LEU A 394 -19.10 21.02 -11.57
N PRO A 395 -19.99 20.26 -10.91
CA PRO A 395 -21.04 20.85 -10.09
C PRO A 395 -20.46 21.54 -8.85
N GLU A 396 -21.09 22.63 -8.43
CA GLU A 396 -20.74 23.26 -7.17
C GLU A 396 -21.03 22.33 -5.98
N TYR A 397 -20.16 22.43 -4.97
CA TYR A 397 -20.36 21.69 -3.73
C TYR A 397 -21.62 22.15 -3.01
N THR A 398 -22.55 21.22 -2.78
CA THR A 398 -23.74 21.44 -1.97
C THR A 398 -23.75 20.43 -0.83
N LYS A 399 -23.54 20.90 0.39
CA LYS A 399 -23.39 20.05 1.59
C LYS A 399 -24.52 19.03 1.72
N ASN A 400 -24.14 17.76 1.85
CA ASN A 400 -25.02 16.60 2.03
C ASN A 400 -26.10 16.42 0.95
N LYS A 401 -25.86 16.97 -0.26
CA LYS A 401 -26.77 16.85 -1.43
C LYS A 401 -25.99 16.61 -2.71
N LEU A 402 -24.82 15.98 -2.59
CA LEU A 402 -23.96 15.71 -3.73
C LEU A 402 -24.48 14.53 -4.53
N VAL A 403 -24.45 14.68 -5.84
CA VAL A 403 -24.57 13.58 -6.79
C VAL A 403 -23.17 13.18 -7.21
N MET A 404 -22.79 11.93 -6.96
CA MET A 404 -21.45 11.46 -7.24
C MET A 404 -21.23 11.28 -8.74
N PRO A 405 -20.04 11.64 -9.27
CA PRO A 405 -19.71 11.48 -10.68
C PRO A 405 -19.73 10.00 -11.07
N SER A 406 -20.30 9.72 -12.25
CA SER A 406 -20.41 8.33 -12.75
C SER A 406 -19.53 8.05 -13.96
N SER A 407 -19.15 9.07 -14.72
CA SER A 407 -18.23 8.92 -15.84
C SER A 407 -16.77 9.01 -15.41
N VAL A 408 -15.86 8.44 -16.21
CA VAL A 408 -14.41 8.57 -15.98
C VAL A 408 -13.97 10.02 -16.18
N ALA A 409 -14.52 10.73 -17.17
CA ALA A 409 -14.18 12.13 -17.44
C ALA A 409 -14.48 13.04 -16.24
N GLU A 410 -15.68 12.92 -15.64
CA GLU A 410 -16.05 13.67 -14.42
C GLU A 410 -15.11 13.37 -13.26
N ASN A 411 -14.82 12.09 -13.01
CA ASN A 411 -13.91 11.70 -11.93
C ASN A 411 -12.50 12.25 -12.15
N VAL A 412 -11.96 12.20 -13.38
CA VAL A 412 -10.64 12.77 -13.69
C VAL A 412 -10.64 14.30 -13.61
N ALA A 413 -11.74 14.96 -14.00
CA ALA A 413 -11.87 16.41 -13.85
C ALA A 413 -11.80 16.83 -12.37
N HIS A 414 -12.45 16.11 -11.45
CA HIS A 414 -12.30 16.32 -10.00
C HIS A 414 -10.85 16.11 -9.52
N LEU A 415 -10.16 15.05 -9.98
CA LEU A 415 -8.76 14.81 -9.63
C LEU A 415 -7.87 15.98 -10.05
N ARG A 416 -8.11 16.59 -11.22
CA ARG A 416 -7.34 17.73 -11.70
C ARG A 416 -7.52 19.00 -10.86
N GLU A 417 -8.68 19.18 -10.24
CA GLU A 417 -8.86 20.30 -9.31
C GLU A 417 -7.96 20.14 -8.06
N TRP A 418 -7.72 18.92 -7.61
CA TRP A 418 -6.79 18.64 -6.51
C TRP A 418 -5.31 18.80 -6.90
N GLN A 419 -4.98 18.75 -8.18
CA GLN A 419 -3.62 18.89 -8.68
C GLN A 419 -3.21 20.36 -8.90
N LYS A 420 -4.14 21.32 -8.77
CA LYS A 420 -3.88 22.76 -8.85
C LYS A 420 -3.32 23.31 -7.56
#